data_711d227fed94e4bb24f60d68f753d933
#
_entry.id   711d227fed94e4bb24f60d68f753d933
#
_cell.length_a   1.000
_cell.length_b   1.000
_cell.length_c   1.000
_cell.angle_alpha   90.00
_cell.angle_beta   90.00
_cell.angle_gamma   90.00
#
_symmetry.space_group_name_H-M   'P 1'
#
loop_
_entity.id
_entity.type
_entity.pdbx_description
1 polymer ?
#
loop_
_entity_poly.entity_id
_entity_poly.type
_entity_poly.pdbx_seq_one_letter_code
_entity_poly.pdbx_strand_id
1 'polypeptide(L)' 'MFYASLLFCWMSITGPQCLVAEDTYGPYKSVEACQRRIEEMSNHIVREIPLSQIRGSRCGKGSNGEFT' A
#
# COMPACT_ATOMS: atom_id res chain seq x y z
N MET A 1 -7.91 -6.15 -14.79
CA MET A 1 -6.87 -5.21 -14.36
C MET A 1 -6.86 -5.09 -12.86
N PHE A 2 -5.71 -4.87 -12.30
CA PHE A 2 -5.52 -4.86 -10.85
C PHE A 2 -4.96 -3.54 -10.37
N TYR A 3 -5.45 -3.09 -9.23
CA TYR A 3 -4.97 -1.86 -8.59
C TYR A 3 -4.29 -2.22 -7.28
N ALA A 4 -3.14 -1.61 -7.04
CA ALA A 4 -2.37 -1.85 -5.83
C ALA A 4 -2.76 -0.86 -4.74
N SER A 5 -3.02 -1.37 -3.55
CA SER A 5 -3.31 -0.55 -2.38
C SER A 5 -2.56 -1.10 -1.18
N LEU A 6 -2.17 -0.23 -0.28
CA LEU A 6 -1.33 -0.58 0.85
C LEU A 6 -1.79 0.17 2.08
N LEU A 7 -2.00 -0.56 3.17
CA LEU A 7 -2.32 0.04 4.45
C LEU A 7 -1.09 0.00 5.34
N PHE A 8 -0.67 1.14 5.84
CA PHE A 8 0.47 1.23 6.72
C PHE A 8 0.18 2.16 7.89
N CYS A 9 0.88 1.92 8.99
CA CYS A 9 0.73 2.73 10.19
C CYS A 9 2.11 3.18 10.66
N TRP A 10 2.15 4.32 11.35
CA TRP A 10 3.39 4.84 11.92
C TRP A 10 3.07 5.57 13.21
N MET A 11 4.11 5.81 14.01
CA MET A 11 3.96 6.58 15.23
C MET A 11 4.22 8.05 14.94
N SER A 12 3.28 8.90 15.34
CA SER A 12 3.42 10.32 15.22
C SER A 12 3.43 10.96 16.61
N ILE A 13 3.65 12.26 16.65
CA ILE A 13 3.66 13.02 17.92
C ILE A 13 2.32 12.87 18.65
N THR A 14 1.24 12.79 17.90
CA THR A 14 -0.10 12.69 18.49
C THR A 14 -0.56 11.26 18.70
N GLY A 15 0.30 10.28 18.41
CA GLY A 15 -0.04 8.87 18.58
C GLY A 15 0.04 8.08 17.28
N PRO A 16 -0.42 6.84 17.29
CA PRO A 16 -0.39 6.02 16.09
C PRO A 16 -1.31 6.57 15.00
N GLN A 17 -0.80 6.60 13.78
CA GLN A 17 -1.54 7.07 12.61
C GLN A 17 -1.48 5.97 11.54
N CYS A 18 -2.57 5.82 10.80
CA CYS A 18 -2.63 4.87 9.71
C CYS A 18 -3.15 5.55 8.45
N LEU A 19 -2.66 5.08 7.31
CA LEU A 19 -3.03 5.66 6.03
C LEU A 19 -3.05 4.58 4.97
N VAL A 20 -3.96 4.73 4.01
CA VAL A 20 -4.02 3.86 2.83
C VAL A 20 -3.34 4.56 1.67
N ALA A 21 -2.31 3.92 1.13
CA ALA A 21 -1.63 4.41 -0.05
C ALA A 21 -2.14 3.66 -1.28
N GLU A 22 -2.66 4.39 -2.23
CA GLU A 22 -3.13 3.81 -3.48
C GLU A 22 -2.15 4.12 -4.60
N ASP A 23 -1.84 3.10 -5.40
CA ASP A 23 -0.94 3.27 -6.51
C ASP A 23 -1.65 3.96 -7.66
N THR A 24 -1.08 5.07 -8.12
CA THR A 24 -1.63 5.84 -9.23
C THR A 24 -1.09 5.39 -10.58
N TYR A 25 -0.10 4.51 -10.60
CA TYR A 25 0.47 4.02 -11.85
C TYR A 25 -0.35 2.88 -12.46
N GLY A 26 -1.14 2.18 -11.64
CA GLY A 26 -1.99 1.12 -12.15
C GLY A 26 -2.98 1.63 -13.18
N PRO A 27 -3.74 0.74 -13.81
CA PRO A 27 -3.92 -0.66 -13.45
C PRO A 27 -2.84 -1.59 -14.01
N TYR A 28 -2.69 -2.73 -13.37
CA TYR A 28 -1.73 -3.75 -13.79
C TYR A 28 -2.47 -4.92 -14.43
N LYS A 29 -1.82 -5.54 -15.40
CA LYS A 29 -2.44 -6.64 -16.13
C LYS A 29 -2.45 -7.95 -15.36
N SER A 30 -1.55 -8.12 -14.40
CA SER A 30 -1.45 -9.36 -13.66
C SER A 30 -1.30 -9.08 -12.17
N VAL A 31 -1.67 -10.07 -11.38
CA VAL A 31 -1.49 -10.00 -9.93
C VAL A 31 0.00 -9.91 -9.58
N GLU A 32 0.84 -10.61 -10.33
CA GLU A 32 2.27 -10.58 -10.09
C GLU A 32 2.86 -9.18 -10.21
N ALA A 33 2.47 -8.45 -11.26
CA ALA A 33 2.92 -7.08 -11.44
C ALA A 33 2.43 -6.19 -10.31
N CYS A 34 1.17 -6.37 -9.89
CA CYS A 34 0.59 -5.63 -8.79
C CYS A 34 1.33 -5.89 -7.49
N GLN A 35 1.63 -7.16 -7.19
CA GLN A 35 2.35 -7.52 -5.98
C GLN A 35 3.77 -6.97 -5.97
N ARG A 36 4.42 -6.97 -7.11
CA ARG A 36 5.75 -6.38 -7.24
C ARG A 36 5.73 -4.90 -6.90
N ARG A 37 4.72 -4.21 -7.37
CA ARG A 37 4.56 -2.79 -7.06
C ARG A 37 4.32 -2.57 -5.57
N ILE A 38 3.53 -3.45 -4.94
CA ILE A 38 3.29 -3.37 -3.51
C ILE A 38 4.59 -3.50 -2.73
N GLU A 39 5.47 -4.42 -3.14
CA GLU A 39 6.78 -4.55 -2.49
C GLU A 39 7.60 -3.28 -2.62
N GLU A 40 7.60 -2.67 -3.80
CA GLU A 40 8.32 -1.42 -4.00
C GLU A 40 7.76 -0.31 -3.11
N MET A 41 6.44 -0.21 -3.03
CA MET A 41 5.80 0.78 -2.18
C MET A 41 6.10 0.54 -0.71
N SER A 42 6.07 -0.72 -0.27
CA SER A 42 6.40 -1.08 1.11
C SER A 42 7.82 -0.66 1.46
N ASN A 43 8.77 -0.99 0.61
CA ASN A 43 10.16 -0.64 0.84
C ASN A 43 10.36 0.86 0.89
N HIS A 44 9.69 1.58 0.01
CA HIS A 44 9.76 3.03 -0.02
C HIS A 44 9.21 3.63 1.28
N ILE A 45 8.07 3.15 1.73
CA ILE A 45 7.43 3.68 2.94
C ILE A 45 8.29 3.40 4.17
N VAL A 46 8.80 2.19 4.30
CA VAL A 46 9.65 1.83 5.45
C VAL A 46 10.93 2.65 5.46
N ARG A 47 11.45 2.99 4.29
CA ARG A 47 12.67 3.79 4.18
C ARG A 47 12.42 5.26 4.48
N GLU A 48 11.30 5.81 4.01
CA GLU A 48 11.01 7.23 4.14
C GLU A 48 10.35 7.59 5.47
N ILE A 49 9.58 6.68 6.02
CA ILE A 49 8.83 6.93 7.26
C ILE A 49 9.37 6.02 8.35
N PRO A 50 10.17 6.54 9.30
CA PRO A 50 10.70 5.72 10.40
C PRO A 50 9.56 5.15 11.26
N LEU A 51 9.78 3.94 11.75
CA LEU A 51 8.84 3.24 12.63
C LEU A 51 7.50 2.94 11.96
N SER A 52 7.48 2.95 10.65
CA SER A 52 6.28 2.56 9.92
C SER A 52 6.16 1.04 9.86
N GLN A 53 4.92 0.57 9.84
CA GLN A 53 4.62 -0.86 9.73
C GLN A 53 3.56 -1.06 8.66
N ILE A 54 3.78 -2.05 7.81
CA ILE A 54 2.81 -2.40 6.79
C ILE A 54 1.77 -3.32 7.43
N ARG A 55 0.54 -2.87 7.43
CA ARG A 55 -0.56 -3.61 8.06
C ARG A 55 -1.34 -4.47 7.09
N GLY A 56 -1.35 -4.10 5.84
CA GLY A 56 -2.05 -4.88 4.84
C GLY A 56 -1.77 -4.38 3.45
N SER A 57 -2.02 -5.22 2.47
CA SER A 57 -1.85 -4.86 1.07
C SER A 57 -2.92 -5.56 0.26
N ARG A 58 -3.25 -5.00 -0.89
CA ARG A 58 -4.29 -5.58 -1.71
C ARG A 58 -4.06 -5.28 -3.17
N CYS A 59 -4.27 -6.31 -3.99
CA CYS A 59 -4.37 -6.18 -5.43
C CYS A 59 -5.81 -6.48 -5.81
N GLY A 60 -6.62 -5.44 -5.93
CA GLY A 60 -8.04 -5.60 -6.20
C GLY A 60 -8.40 -5.28 -7.63
N LYS A 61 -9.46 -5.90 -8.10
CA LYS A 61 -10.05 -5.54 -9.38
C LYS A 61 -10.96 -4.35 -9.18
N GLY A 62 -10.80 -3.36 -10.01
CA GLY A 62 -11.63 -2.16 -9.93
C GLY A 62 -11.08 -1.14 -8.94
N SER A 63 -11.81 -0.08 -8.73
CA SER A 63 -11.33 1.10 -8.03
C SER A 63 -11.75 1.20 -6.57
N ASN A 64 -12.35 0.16 -6.01
CA ASN A 64 -12.96 0.30 -4.68
C ASN A 64 -11.98 0.32 -3.53
N GLY A 65 -10.80 -0.23 -3.67
CA GLY A 65 -9.77 -0.10 -2.66
C GLY A 65 -10.15 -0.53 -1.25
N GLU A 66 -11.16 -1.36 -1.10
CA GLU A 66 -11.56 -1.82 0.22
C GLU A 66 -10.65 -2.91 0.73
N PHE A 67 -10.19 -2.72 1.95
CA PHE A 67 -9.42 -3.74 2.66
C PHE A 67 -10.37 -4.58 3.49
N THR A 68 -10.40 -5.85 3.21
CA THR A 68 -11.21 -6.78 3.99
C THR A 68 -10.33 -7.69 4.81
#